data_d5447f4fc2ccf5c7fd8dddb0b9175bf8
#
_entry.id   d5447f4fc2ccf5c7fd8dddb0b9175bf8
#
_cell.length_a   1.000
_cell.length_b   1.000
_cell.length_c   1.000
_cell.angle_alpha   90.00
_cell.angle_beta   90.00
_cell.angle_gamma   90.00
#
_symmetry.space_group_name_H-M   'P 1'
#
loop_
_entity.id
_entity.type
_entity.pdbx_description
1 polymer ?
#
loop_
_entity_poly.entity_id
_entity_poly.type
_entity_poly.pdbx_seq_one_letter_code
_entity_poly.pdbx_strand_id
1 'polypeptide(L)'
;DYVREMVSESMEKAALVLPSLNTLEDPQAAHILISQCVRPRIVFLLRGCEPSACTGPADSYHSKILEALAGPNAAVMPGPHLDAVGSKLAALPTRMGGGGMAAGSRIADAAFLASFALVFHQMTHLFPKVIGKNALTEATPGVGVLGAVAQAHARVTAEEDGVVARLQELEPDCLLPRGMRDRPTIPSLEEMQSGPLRGVQKQLSFVAAAADYFRLRALVMAGSESTKAWFASVTSPHSIGNAFMRCIPSYPAVTLEPAFYPVAARMYLFQDQPAMHGLTACNKCQRVTDPKAMHL
;
A
#
# COMPACT_ATOMS: atom_id res chain seq x y z
N ASP A 1 -2.09 -20.41 19.75
CA ASP A 1 -1.98 -19.28 18.84
C ASP A 1 -0.69 -18.45 18.99
N TYR A 2 0.36 -19.14 19.38
CA TYR A 2 1.68 -18.59 19.69
C TYR A 2 2.27 -17.71 18.56
N VAL A 3 2.14 -18.15 17.30
CA VAL A 3 2.69 -17.39 16.15
C VAL A 3 2.01 -16.02 16.01
N ARG A 4 0.70 -15.97 16.14
CA ARG A 4 -0.06 -14.71 16.08
C ARG A 4 0.33 -13.76 17.21
N GLU A 5 0.49 -14.27 18.41
CA GLU A 5 0.91 -13.48 19.57
C GLU A 5 2.31 -12.92 19.39
N MET A 6 3.26 -13.76 18.96
CA MET A 6 4.63 -13.35 18.64
C MET A 6 4.67 -12.27 17.54
N VAL A 7 3.86 -12.44 16.48
CA VAL A 7 3.75 -11.46 15.38
C VAL A 7 3.17 -10.14 15.90
N SER A 8 2.10 -10.20 16.71
CA SER A 8 1.47 -9.01 17.30
C SER A 8 2.46 -8.24 18.16
N GLU A 9 3.14 -8.91 19.08
CA GLU A 9 4.14 -8.30 19.96
C GLU A 9 5.29 -7.65 19.16
N SER A 10 5.76 -8.34 18.10
CA SER A 10 6.83 -7.81 17.25
C SER A 10 6.40 -6.56 16.48
N MET A 11 5.16 -6.53 15.98
CA MET A 11 4.60 -5.37 15.29
C MET A 11 4.34 -4.20 16.24
N GLU A 12 3.89 -4.48 17.48
CA GLU A 12 3.75 -3.47 18.52
C GLU A 12 5.09 -2.83 18.87
N LYS A 13 6.13 -3.65 19.07
CA LYS A 13 7.50 -3.15 19.28
C LYS A 13 7.99 -2.29 18.11
N ALA A 14 7.70 -2.70 16.88
CA ALA A 14 8.07 -1.92 15.70
C ALA A 14 7.33 -0.56 15.63
N ALA A 15 6.12 -0.47 16.18
CA ALA A 15 5.33 0.76 16.24
C ALA A 15 5.79 1.75 17.32
N LEU A 16 6.57 1.32 18.32
CA LEU A 16 7.01 2.18 19.44
C LEU A 16 7.81 3.42 19.00
N VAL A 17 8.37 3.41 17.80
CA VAL A 17 9.08 4.57 17.25
C VAL A 17 8.15 5.66 16.73
N LEU A 18 6.89 5.33 16.39
CA LEU A 18 5.96 6.28 15.77
C LEU A 18 5.70 7.53 16.63
N PRO A 19 5.44 7.44 17.96
CA PRO A 19 5.28 8.63 18.79
C PRO A 19 6.50 9.56 18.79
N SER A 20 7.72 9.01 18.69
CA SER A 20 8.94 9.83 18.65
C SER A 20 9.05 10.64 17.35
N LEU A 21 8.37 10.25 16.27
CA LEU A 21 8.35 11.03 15.04
C LEU A 21 7.55 12.33 15.20
N ASN A 22 6.60 12.36 16.13
CA ASN A 22 5.80 13.56 16.42
C ASN A 22 6.64 14.71 17.02
N THR A 23 7.84 14.41 17.50
CA THR A 23 8.77 15.43 18.01
C THR A 23 9.67 16.02 16.92
N LEU A 24 9.60 15.50 15.70
CA LEU A 24 10.32 16.07 14.56
C LEU A 24 9.59 17.34 14.07
N GLU A 25 10.36 18.41 13.94
CA GLU A 25 9.85 19.68 13.41
C GLU A 25 9.75 19.67 11.86
N ASP A 26 10.19 18.58 11.22
CA ASP A 26 10.18 18.40 9.77
C ASP A 26 9.22 17.28 9.37
N PRO A 27 7.99 17.61 8.91
CA PRO A 27 6.99 16.63 8.48
C PRO A 27 7.39 15.86 7.21
N GLN A 28 8.27 16.40 6.36
CA GLN A 28 8.79 15.69 5.19
C GLN A 28 9.76 14.59 5.62
N ALA A 29 10.65 14.88 6.56
CA ALA A 29 11.55 13.87 7.14
C ALA A 29 10.73 12.79 7.88
N ALA A 30 9.73 13.17 8.67
CA ALA A 30 8.83 12.23 9.35
C ALA A 30 8.15 11.28 8.36
N HIS A 31 7.60 11.81 7.27
CA HIS A 31 6.98 10.99 6.20
C HIS A 31 7.96 9.97 5.60
N ILE A 32 9.17 10.40 5.28
CA ILE A 32 10.20 9.52 4.71
C ILE A 32 10.59 8.42 5.71
N LEU A 33 10.78 8.76 6.99
CA LEU A 33 11.07 7.79 8.03
C LEU A 33 9.93 6.76 8.20
N ILE A 34 8.69 7.20 8.18
CA ILE A 34 7.53 6.30 8.21
C ILE A 34 7.57 5.35 7.00
N SER A 35 7.72 5.89 5.80
CA SER A 35 7.63 5.13 4.55
C SER A 35 8.80 4.18 4.32
N GLN A 36 10.02 4.59 4.65
CA GLN A 36 11.25 3.87 4.32
C GLN A 36 11.82 3.06 5.50
N CYS A 37 11.57 3.49 6.73
CA CYS A 37 12.17 2.86 7.92
C CYS A 37 11.13 2.11 8.76
N VAL A 38 9.97 2.70 9.03
CA VAL A 38 8.98 2.09 9.93
C VAL A 38 8.16 1.03 9.20
N ARG A 39 7.47 1.42 8.13
CA ARG A 39 6.60 0.50 7.38
C ARG A 39 7.28 -0.80 6.93
N PRO A 40 8.53 -0.82 6.42
CA PRO A 40 9.16 -2.06 5.97
C PRO A 40 9.53 -3.04 7.09
N ARG A 41 9.58 -2.61 8.35
CA ARG A 41 10.02 -3.47 9.49
C ARG A 41 9.24 -4.77 9.60
N ILE A 42 7.95 -4.75 9.28
CA ILE A 42 7.10 -5.95 9.38
C ILE A 42 7.23 -6.90 8.18
N VAL A 43 7.85 -6.48 7.08
CA VAL A 43 7.93 -7.31 5.85
C VAL A 43 8.66 -8.63 6.10
N PHE A 44 9.64 -8.63 7.01
CA PHE A 44 10.34 -9.85 7.40
C PHE A 44 9.38 -10.88 8.04
N LEU A 45 8.50 -10.43 8.94
CA LEU A 45 7.48 -11.28 9.56
C LEU A 45 6.49 -11.82 8.52
N LEU A 46 6.04 -10.96 7.60
CA LEU A 46 5.13 -11.34 6.52
C LEU A 46 5.73 -12.38 5.56
N ARG A 47 7.05 -12.46 5.46
CA ARG A 47 7.75 -13.46 4.66
C ARG A 47 7.90 -14.80 5.36
N GLY A 48 8.01 -14.80 6.68
CA GLY A 48 8.30 -15.99 7.47
C GLY A 48 7.11 -16.62 8.16
N CYS A 49 6.01 -15.87 8.30
CA CYS A 49 4.83 -16.34 9.02
C CYS A 49 3.63 -16.48 8.08
N GLU A 50 2.78 -17.44 8.37
CA GLU A 50 1.55 -17.68 7.63
C GLU A 50 0.67 -16.41 7.59
N PRO A 51 0.11 -16.04 6.41
CA PRO A 51 -0.70 -14.82 6.27
C PRO A 51 -1.88 -14.73 7.24
N SER A 52 -2.53 -15.84 7.57
CA SER A 52 -3.63 -15.93 8.55
C SER A 52 -3.24 -15.45 9.96
N ALA A 53 -2.00 -15.68 10.36
CA ALA A 53 -1.46 -15.21 11.63
C ALA A 53 -1.05 -13.72 11.58
N CYS A 54 -0.72 -13.20 10.39
CA CYS A 54 -0.17 -11.86 10.20
C CYS A 54 -1.24 -10.79 9.96
N THR A 55 -2.37 -11.13 9.31
CA THR A 55 -3.33 -10.13 8.79
C THR A 55 -3.85 -9.18 9.87
N GLY A 56 -4.39 -9.68 10.98
CA GLY A 56 -4.91 -8.83 12.04
C GLY A 56 -3.85 -7.91 12.68
N PRO A 57 -2.71 -8.44 13.14
CA PRO A 57 -1.61 -7.62 13.64
C PRO A 57 -1.12 -6.58 12.62
N ALA A 58 -1.04 -6.95 11.33
CA ALA A 58 -0.59 -6.04 10.28
C ALA A 58 -1.59 -4.90 10.02
N ASP A 59 -2.90 -5.14 10.14
CA ASP A 59 -3.92 -4.10 10.06
C ASP A 59 -3.83 -3.13 11.25
N SER A 60 -3.64 -3.65 12.46
CA SER A 60 -3.40 -2.82 13.65
C SER A 60 -2.16 -1.96 13.49
N TYR A 61 -1.07 -2.53 12.99
CA TYR A 61 0.16 -1.80 12.70
C TYR A 61 -0.05 -0.70 11.64
N HIS A 62 -0.78 -1.02 10.58
CA HIS A 62 -1.11 -0.06 9.52
C HIS A 62 -1.95 1.10 10.04
N SER A 63 -2.92 0.84 10.92
CA SER A 63 -3.72 1.90 11.55
C SER A 63 -2.84 2.89 12.33
N LYS A 64 -1.86 2.39 13.10
CA LYS A 64 -0.90 3.24 13.81
C LYS A 64 -0.02 4.07 12.85
N ILE A 65 0.35 3.51 11.70
CA ILE A 65 1.05 4.25 10.64
C ILE A 65 0.17 5.37 10.09
N LEU A 66 -1.11 5.12 9.81
CA LEU A 66 -2.02 6.15 9.32
C LEU A 66 -2.29 7.24 10.36
N GLU A 67 -2.36 6.89 11.64
CA GLU A 67 -2.44 7.87 12.74
C GLU A 67 -1.20 8.76 12.83
N ALA A 68 -0.02 8.19 12.66
CA ALA A 68 1.23 8.97 12.62
C ALA A 68 1.35 9.81 11.35
N LEU A 69 0.72 9.37 10.24
CA LEU A 69 0.66 10.12 9.00
C LEU A 69 -0.34 11.28 9.08
N ALA A 70 -1.56 11.01 9.57
CA ALA A 70 -2.63 12.00 9.67
C ALA A 70 -3.53 11.76 10.89
N GLY A 71 -3.61 12.72 11.76
CA GLY A 71 -4.39 12.66 12.99
C GLY A 71 -4.10 13.87 13.88
N PRO A 72 -4.77 13.99 15.03
CA PRO A 72 -4.59 15.16 15.93
C PRO A 72 -3.14 15.39 16.35
N ASN A 73 -2.38 14.31 16.53
CA ASN A 73 -0.98 14.35 16.95
C ASN A 73 -0.04 13.78 15.87
N ALA A 74 -0.44 13.83 14.61
CA ALA A 74 0.36 13.27 13.54
C ALA A 74 1.61 14.11 13.25
N ALA A 75 2.72 13.43 13.03
CA ALA A 75 3.99 14.07 12.67
C ALA A 75 3.98 14.71 11.28
N VAL A 76 3.15 14.17 10.35
CA VAL A 76 3.18 14.58 8.93
C VAL A 76 2.04 15.53 8.60
N MET A 77 0.82 15.19 8.95
CA MET A 77 -0.38 15.99 8.64
C MET A 77 -1.22 16.14 9.92
N PRO A 78 -0.85 17.02 10.86
CA PRO A 78 -1.64 17.25 12.05
C PRO A 78 -3.05 17.74 11.71
N GLY A 79 -4.07 17.26 12.44
CA GLY A 79 -5.47 17.58 12.22
C GLY A 79 -6.36 16.34 12.08
N PRO A 80 -7.45 16.38 11.30
CA PRO A 80 -8.34 15.22 11.13
C PRO A 80 -7.64 13.99 10.57
N HIS A 81 -8.12 12.79 10.93
CA HIS A 81 -7.70 11.55 10.30
C HIS A 81 -8.06 11.53 8.81
N LEU A 82 -7.37 10.66 8.05
CA LEU A 82 -7.71 10.45 6.64
C LEU A 82 -9.13 9.87 6.52
N ASP A 83 -9.88 10.37 5.56
CA ASP A 83 -11.14 9.74 5.15
C ASP A 83 -10.90 8.41 4.40
N ALA A 84 -11.96 7.73 4.00
CA ALA A 84 -11.87 6.44 3.32
C ALA A 84 -11.13 6.52 1.96
N VAL A 85 -11.26 7.62 1.24
CA VAL A 85 -10.58 7.84 -0.05
C VAL A 85 -9.11 8.12 0.19
N GLY A 86 -8.79 9.05 1.09
CA GLY A 86 -7.42 9.41 1.43
C GLY A 86 -6.62 8.25 2.03
N SER A 87 -7.23 7.44 2.90
CA SER A 87 -6.59 6.25 3.47
C SER A 87 -6.23 5.23 2.39
N LYS A 88 -7.16 4.97 1.46
CA LYS A 88 -6.92 4.06 0.34
C LYS A 88 -5.89 4.61 -0.64
N LEU A 89 -5.93 5.92 -0.92
CA LEU A 89 -4.92 6.56 -1.76
C LEU A 89 -3.54 6.54 -1.10
N ALA A 90 -3.46 6.83 0.20
CA ALA A 90 -2.20 6.73 0.96
C ALA A 90 -1.60 5.31 0.87
N ALA A 91 -2.44 4.28 0.88
CA ALA A 91 -2.00 2.88 0.78
C ALA A 91 -1.51 2.48 -0.61
N LEU A 92 -1.98 3.09 -1.70
CA LEU A 92 -1.52 2.77 -3.04
C LEU A 92 -0.02 3.06 -3.24
N PRO A 93 0.68 2.27 -4.08
CA PRO A 93 2.05 2.57 -4.48
C PRO A 93 2.17 3.94 -5.13
N THR A 94 3.30 4.62 -4.91
CA THR A 94 3.56 5.93 -5.49
C THR A 94 3.52 5.95 -7.03
N ARG A 95 3.90 4.83 -7.68
CA ARG A 95 3.78 4.67 -9.14
C ARG A 95 2.34 4.64 -9.66
N MET A 96 1.37 4.39 -8.77
CA MET A 96 -0.07 4.41 -9.07
C MET A 96 -0.74 5.69 -8.57
N GLY A 97 0.03 6.72 -8.23
CA GLY A 97 -0.48 7.97 -7.71
C GLY A 97 -0.77 7.93 -6.20
N GLY A 98 -0.29 6.94 -5.47
CA GLY A 98 -0.53 6.80 -4.04
C GLY A 98 0.59 7.32 -3.14
N GLY A 99 0.38 7.25 -1.84
CA GLY A 99 1.34 7.63 -0.80
C GLY A 99 2.42 6.57 -0.51
N GLY A 100 2.28 5.35 -1.03
CA GLY A 100 3.24 4.26 -0.80
C GLY A 100 3.12 3.58 0.57
N MET A 101 2.04 3.83 1.31
CA MET A 101 1.79 3.29 2.66
C MET A 101 0.96 2.00 2.64
N ALA A 102 1.28 1.06 1.74
CA ALA A 102 0.52 -0.20 1.63
C ALA A 102 0.39 -0.91 2.97
N ALA A 103 -0.82 -1.37 3.28
CA ALA A 103 -1.10 -2.16 4.48
C ALA A 103 -0.34 -3.49 4.43
N GLY A 104 0.22 -3.92 5.56
CA GLY A 104 0.93 -5.19 5.67
C GLY A 104 0.03 -6.37 5.34
N SER A 105 -1.23 -6.35 5.76
CA SER A 105 -2.23 -7.37 5.43
C SER A 105 -2.44 -7.55 3.92
N ARG A 106 -2.41 -6.45 3.15
CA ARG A 106 -2.58 -6.47 1.69
C ARG A 106 -1.40 -7.09 0.94
N ILE A 107 -0.22 -7.09 1.54
CA ILE A 107 1.00 -7.66 0.95
C ILE A 107 1.43 -8.97 1.62
N ALA A 108 0.69 -9.44 2.63
CA ALA A 108 1.06 -10.63 3.40
C ALA A 108 1.16 -11.88 2.51
N ASP A 109 0.13 -12.16 1.71
CA ASP A 109 0.15 -13.29 0.77
C ASP A 109 1.31 -13.18 -0.22
N ALA A 110 1.51 -11.99 -0.80
CA ALA A 110 2.58 -11.73 -1.75
C ALA A 110 3.98 -11.91 -1.14
N ALA A 111 4.18 -11.47 0.10
CA ALA A 111 5.45 -11.59 0.79
C ALA A 111 5.77 -13.04 1.16
N PHE A 112 4.76 -13.77 1.67
CA PHE A 112 4.87 -15.17 2.05
C PHE A 112 5.15 -16.06 0.83
N LEU A 113 4.34 -15.93 -0.24
CA LEU A 113 4.52 -16.67 -1.49
C LEU A 113 5.89 -16.41 -2.14
N ALA A 114 6.32 -15.16 -2.16
CA ALA A 114 7.61 -14.81 -2.75
C ALA A 114 8.80 -15.38 -1.98
N SER A 115 8.69 -15.42 -0.65
CA SER A 115 9.69 -16.08 0.18
C SER A 115 9.74 -17.57 -0.12
N PHE A 116 8.57 -18.18 -0.21
CA PHE A 116 8.44 -19.60 -0.51
C PHE A 116 8.98 -19.96 -1.90
N ALA A 117 8.58 -19.21 -2.94
CA ALA A 117 9.06 -19.39 -4.31
C ALA A 117 10.59 -19.27 -4.45
N LEU A 118 11.23 -18.52 -3.55
CA LEU A 118 12.69 -18.37 -3.54
C LEU A 118 13.39 -19.61 -2.94
N VAL A 119 12.82 -20.24 -1.90
CA VAL A 119 13.52 -21.25 -1.10
C VAL A 119 13.00 -22.67 -1.34
N PHE A 120 11.80 -22.86 -1.87
CA PHE A 120 11.15 -24.16 -1.94
C PHE A 120 11.98 -25.20 -2.73
N HIS A 121 12.55 -24.80 -3.85
CA HIS A 121 13.44 -25.66 -4.64
C HIS A 121 14.64 -26.16 -3.82
N GLN A 122 15.24 -25.32 -2.98
CA GLN A 122 16.33 -25.72 -2.09
C GLN A 122 15.82 -26.67 -0.99
N MET A 123 14.64 -26.43 -0.46
CA MET A 123 14.02 -27.31 0.55
C MET A 123 13.77 -28.72 0.00
N THR A 124 13.24 -28.83 -1.23
CA THR A 124 13.03 -30.14 -1.87
C THR A 124 14.33 -30.88 -2.14
N HIS A 125 15.39 -30.15 -2.46
CA HIS A 125 16.72 -30.72 -2.67
C HIS A 125 17.37 -31.19 -1.36
N LEU A 126 17.24 -30.41 -0.28
CA LEU A 126 17.80 -30.74 1.02
C LEU A 126 17.02 -31.83 1.76
N PHE A 127 15.71 -31.88 1.57
CA PHE A 127 14.79 -32.77 2.28
C PHE A 127 13.92 -33.62 1.33
N PRO A 128 14.51 -34.34 0.35
CA PRO A 128 13.75 -35.05 -0.70
C PRO A 128 12.86 -36.17 -0.17
N LYS A 129 13.17 -36.70 1.02
CA LYS A 129 12.35 -37.74 1.68
C LYS A 129 11.13 -37.20 2.41
N VAL A 130 11.12 -35.89 2.71
CA VAL A 130 10.06 -35.22 3.48
C VAL A 130 9.17 -34.42 2.53
N ILE A 131 9.77 -33.78 1.51
CA ILE A 131 9.09 -32.91 0.57
C ILE A 131 9.14 -33.56 -0.80
N GLY A 132 8.02 -34.12 -1.25
CA GLY A 132 7.89 -34.74 -2.57
C GLY A 132 8.05 -33.72 -3.70
N LYS A 133 8.35 -34.20 -4.90
CA LYS A 133 8.51 -33.33 -6.09
C LYS A 133 7.26 -32.49 -6.40
N ASN A 134 6.08 -33.03 -6.14
CA ASN A 134 4.78 -32.38 -6.42
C ASN A 134 4.10 -31.87 -5.14
N ALA A 135 4.85 -31.78 -4.03
CA ALA A 135 4.26 -31.49 -2.73
C ALA A 135 3.47 -30.19 -2.66
N LEU A 136 3.84 -29.20 -3.47
CA LEU A 136 3.14 -27.91 -3.51
C LEU A 136 1.84 -27.96 -4.34
N THR A 137 1.87 -28.62 -5.49
CA THR A 137 0.69 -28.78 -6.36
C THR A 137 -0.34 -29.76 -5.81
N GLU A 138 0.10 -30.72 -5.00
CA GLU A 138 -0.75 -31.72 -4.31
C GLU A 138 -1.20 -31.28 -2.92
N ALA A 139 -0.74 -30.10 -2.45
CA ALA A 139 -1.06 -29.59 -1.13
C ALA A 139 -2.55 -29.25 -0.98
N THR A 140 -3.15 -29.74 0.10
CA THR A 140 -4.54 -29.37 0.44
C THR A 140 -4.56 -27.95 1.01
N PRO A 141 -5.30 -27.00 0.41
CA PRO A 141 -5.38 -25.63 0.90
C PRO A 141 -5.77 -25.57 2.39
N GLY A 142 -5.02 -24.78 3.16
CA GLY A 142 -5.25 -24.57 4.59
C GLY A 142 -4.71 -25.69 5.51
N VAL A 143 -4.08 -26.74 4.98
CA VAL A 143 -3.51 -27.84 5.76
C VAL A 143 -1.98 -27.72 5.79
N GLY A 144 -1.44 -27.33 6.94
CA GLY A 144 0.00 -27.13 7.14
C GLY A 144 0.59 -26.01 6.27
N VAL A 145 1.91 -25.88 6.29
CA VAL A 145 2.61 -24.79 5.60
C VAL A 145 2.40 -24.81 4.07
N LEU A 146 2.45 -25.98 3.45
CA LEU A 146 2.23 -26.10 1.99
C LEU A 146 0.78 -25.77 1.62
N GLY A 147 -0.19 -26.16 2.44
CA GLY A 147 -1.59 -25.77 2.25
C GLY A 147 -1.82 -24.29 2.46
N ALA A 148 -1.09 -23.65 3.37
CA ALA A 148 -1.11 -22.18 3.52
C ALA A 148 -0.55 -21.47 2.26
N VAL A 149 0.51 -22.02 1.65
CA VAL A 149 1.06 -21.53 0.36
C VAL A 149 0.02 -21.67 -0.76
N ALA A 150 -0.58 -22.85 -0.91
CA ALA A 150 -1.61 -23.08 -1.92
C ALA A 150 -2.82 -22.13 -1.73
N GLN A 151 -3.24 -21.91 -0.50
CA GLN A 151 -4.33 -21.01 -0.17
C GLN A 151 -3.97 -19.54 -0.46
N ALA A 152 -2.77 -19.09 -0.10
CA ALA A 152 -2.30 -17.74 -0.41
C ALA A 152 -2.21 -17.53 -1.92
N HIS A 153 -1.72 -18.51 -2.67
CA HIS A 153 -1.68 -18.47 -4.13
C HIS A 153 -3.08 -18.34 -4.73
N ALA A 154 -4.04 -19.15 -4.27
CA ALA A 154 -5.42 -19.07 -4.75
C ALA A 154 -6.05 -17.68 -4.51
N ARG A 155 -5.78 -17.04 -3.34
CA ARG A 155 -6.27 -15.69 -3.07
C ARG A 155 -5.69 -14.65 -4.03
N VAL A 156 -4.38 -14.72 -4.28
CA VAL A 156 -3.72 -13.76 -5.20
C VAL A 156 -4.16 -13.98 -6.64
N THR A 157 -4.35 -15.23 -7.07
CA THR A 157 -4.90 -15.56 -8.40
C THR A 157 -6.31 -15.03 -8.57
N ALA A 158 -7.18 -15.19 -7.56
CA ALA A 158 -8.54 -14.64 -7.61
C ALA A 158 -8.54 -13.10 -7.70
N GLU A 159 -7.57 -12.42 -7.05
CA GLU A 159 -7.40 -10.97 -7.22
C GLU A 159 -6.91 -10.62 -8.63
N GLU A 160 -6.00 -11.41 -9.22
CA GLU A 160 -5.56 -11.23 -10.61
C GLU A 160 -6.71 -11.34 -11.59
N ASP A 161 -7.53 -12.39 -11.47
CA ASP A 161 -8.71 -12.61 -12.33
C ASP A 161 -9.67 -11.42 -12.22
N GLY A 162 -9.90 -10.91 -11.02
CA GLY A 162 -10.69 -9.71 -10.79
C GLY A 162 -10.10 -8.46 -11.45
N VAL A 163 -8.79 -8.29 -11.43
CA VAL A 163 -8.10 -7.18 -12.11
C VAL A 163 -8.21 -7.32 -13.62
N VAL A 164 -8.04 -8.54 -14.17
CA VAL A 164 -8.21 -8.82 -15.61
C VAL A 164 -9.61 -8.46 -16.08
N ALA A 165 -10.63 -8.93 -15.37
CA ALA A 165 -12.01 -8.63 -15.70
C ALA A 165 -12.28 -7.11 -15.75
N ARG A 166 -11.79 -6.37 -14.74
CA ARG A 166 -11.93 -4.90 -14.70
C ARG A 166 -11.20 -4.20 -15.84
N LEU A 167 -10.03 -4.70 -16.23
CA LEU A 167 -9.29 -4.13 -17.38
C LEU A 167 -10.01 -4.34 -18.70
N GLN A 168 -10.73 -5.47 -18.85
CA GLN A 168 -11.53 -5.77 -20.04
C GLN A 168 -12.80 -4.91 -20.15
N GLU A 169 -13.36 -4.49 -18.99
CA GLU A 169 -14.54 -3.60 -18.95
C GLU A 169 -14.19 -2.14 -19.29
N LEU A 170 -12.93 -1.76 -19.28
CA LEU A 170 -12.51 -0.38 -19.53
C LEU A 170 -12.31 -0.10 -21.03
N GLU A 171 -12.69 1.12 -21.43
CA GLU A 171 -12.38 1.62 -22.76
C GLU A 171 -10.87 1.62 -23.02
N PRO A 172 -10.41 1.34 -24.27
CA PRO A 172 -9.00 1.30 -24.62
C PRO A 172 -8.24 2.57 -24.25
N ASP A 173 -8.88 3.74 -24.39
CA ASP A 173 -8.29 5.06 -24.14
C ASP A 173 -8.37 5.49 -22.67
N CYS A 174 -8.94 4.66 -21.79
CA CYS A 174 -8.98 4.97 -20.37
C CYS A 174 -7.56 5.13 -19.80
N LEU A 175 -7.28 6.29 -19.21
CA LEU A 175 -6.02 6.56 -18.55
C LEU A 175 -5.90 5.70 -17.29
N LEU A 176 -4.87 4.89 -17.24
CA LEU A 176 -4.54 4.02 -16.13
C LEU A 176 -3.12 4.31 -15.61
N PRO A 177 -2.83 4.02 -14.35
CA PRO A 177 -1.48 4.09 -13.82
C PRO A 177 -0.48 3.28 -14.66
N ARG A 178 0.77 3.76 -14.70
CA ARG A 178 1.83 3.14 -15.50
C ARG A 178 2.02 1.66 -15.18
N GLY A 179 2.06 0.84 -16.21
CA GLY A 179 2.26 -0.61 -16.14
C GLY A 179 1.02 -1.40 -15.72
N MET A 180 -0.15 -0.77 -15.59
CA MET A 180 -1.37 -1.47 -15.19
C MET A 180 -1.86 -2.43 -16.27
N ARG A 181 -1.73 -2.09 -17.55
CA ARG A 181 -2.10 -2.97 -18.68
C ARG A 181 -1.08 -4.08 -18.91
N ASP A 182 0.22 -3.76 -18.72
CA ASP A 182 1.34 -4.67 -18.94
C ASP A 182 1.78 -5.34 -17.63
N ARG A 183 0.81 -5.67 -16.78
CA ARG A 183 1.13 -6.28 -15.49
C ARG A 183 1.80 -7.64 -15.67
N PRO A 184 2.74 -8.00 -14.79
CA PRO A 184 3.36 -9.32 -14.82
C PRO A 184 2.34 -10.39 -14.43
N THR A 185 2.40 -11.53 -15.09
CA THR A 185 1.61 -12.71 -14.76
C THR A 185 2.10 -13.32 -13.44
N ILE A 186 1.16 -13.83 -12.64
CA ILE A 186 1.48 -14.58 -11.43
C ILE A 186 2.08 -15.93 -11.81
N PRO A 187 3.25 -16.33 -11.26
CA PRO A 187 3.78 -17.66 -11.51
C PRO A 187 2.87 -18.73 -10.90
N SER A 188 2.69 -19.84 -11.63
CA SER A 188 1.95 -20.99 -11.15
C SER A 188 2.67 -21.70 -9.99
N LEU A 189 1.95 -22.54 -9.24
CA LEU A 189 2.56 -23.38 -8.21
C LEU A 189 3.62 -24.32 -8.79
N GLU A 190 3.43 -24.80 -10.02
CA GLU A 190 4.40 -25.64 -10.74
C GLU A 190 5.69 -24.88 -11.04
N GLU A 191 5.59 -23.64 -11.51
CA GLU A 191 6.74 -22.77 -11.74
C GLU A 191 7.47 -22.46 -10.43
N MET A 192 6.74 -22.17 -9.34
CA MET A 192 7.33 -21.95 -8.01
C MET A 192 8.06 -23.20 -7.49
N GLN A 193 7.61 -24.38 -7.87
CA GLN A 193 8.18 -25.66 -7.47
C GLN A 193 9.41 -26.04 -8.29
N SER A 194 9.45 -25.67 -9.58
CA SER A 194 10.48 -26.11 -10.53
C SER A 194 11.84 -25.42 -10.35
N GLY A 195 11.89 -24.25 -9.72
CA GLY A 195 13.16 -23.54 -9.51
C GLY A 195 13.01 -22.25 -8.71
N PRO A 196 14.14 -21.65 -8.28
CA PRO A 196 14.12 -20.42 -7.49
C PRO A 196 13.67 -19.24 -8.36
N LEU A 197 12.53 -18.65 -8.04
CA LEU A 197 11.99 -17.50 -8.74
C LEU A 197 12.36 -16.20 -8.00
N ARG A 198 13.00 -15.27 -8.73
CA ARG A 198 13.36 -13.93 -8.20
C ARG A 198 12.35 -12.86 -8.62
N GLY A 199 12.16 -11.86 -7.78
CA GLY A 199 11.29 -10.72 -8.11
C GLY A 199 9.79 -11.00 -7.97
N VAL A 200 9.38 -12.19 -7.59
CA VAL A 200 7.98 -12.62 -7.44
C VAL A 200 7.20 -11.72 -6.51
N GLN A 201 7.77 -11.29 -5.38
CA GLN A 201 7.08 -10.38 -4.46
C GLN A 201 6.63 -9.08 -5.16
N LYS A 202 7.45 -8.53 -6.07
CA LYS A 202 7.10 -7.31 -6.81
C LYS A 202 5.91 -7.56 -7.75
N GLN A 203 5.86 -8.72 -8.39
CA GLN A 203 4.76 -9.13 -9.27
C GLN A 203 3.46 -9.31 -8.48
N LEU A 204 3.50 -10.13 -7.43
CA LEU A 204 2.33 -10.40 -6.59
C LEU A 204 1.81 -9.15 -5.88
N SER A 205 2.72 -8.33 -5.32
CA SER A 205 2.32 -7.05 -4.69
C SER A 205 1.75 -6.05 -5.70
N PHE A 206 2.12 -6.17 -6.99
CA PHE A 206 1.52 -5.35 -8.03
C PHE A 206 0.05 -5.72 -8.28
N VAL A 207 -0.28 -7.00 -8.28
CA VAL A 207 -1.67 -7.48 -8.42
C VAL A 207 -2.53 -6.97 -7.28
N ALA A 208 -2.08 -7.13 -6.04
CA ALA A 208 -2.79 -6.59 -4.88
C ALA A 208 -3.01 -5.07 -4.98
N ALA A 209 -1.99 -4.32 -5.41
CA ALA A 209 -2.09 -2.88 -5.61
C ALA A 209 -3.04 -2.49 -6.75
N ALA A 210 -3.08 -3.28 -7.85
CA ALA A 210 -4.03 -3.08 -8.95
C ALA A 210 -5.47 -3.32 -8.51
N ALA A 211 -5.71 -4.37 -7.71
CA ALA A 211 -7.02 -4.62 -7.12
C ALA A 211 -7.46 -3.46 -6.20
N ASP A 212 -6.56 -2.94 -5.36
CA ASP A 212 -6.84 -1.79 -4.49
C ASP A 212 -7.10 -0.51 -5.29
N TYR A 213 -6.38 -0.29 -6.39
CA TYR A 213 -6.66 0.81 -7.31
C TYR A 213 -8.09 0.76 -7.86
N PHE A 214 -8.56 -0.41 -8.32
CA PHE A 214 -9.92 -0.55 -8.83
C PHE A 214 -10.98 -0.38 -7.74
N ARG A 215 -10.71 -0.83 -6.51
CA ARG A 215 -11.60 -0.57 -5.36
C ARG A 215 -11.68 0.92 -5.03
N LEU A 216 -10.54 1.63 -5.05
CA LEU A 216 -10.51 3.08 -4.87
C LEU A 216 -11.20 3.80 -6.02
N ARG A 217 -10.92 3.40 -7.27
CA ARG A 217 -11.57 3.97 -8.46
C ARG A 217 -13.09 3.88 -8.37
N ALA A 218 -13.63 2.73 -7.96
CA ALA A 218 -15.07 2.55 -7.80
C ALA A 218 -15.68 3.54 -6.78
N LEU A 219 -15.00 3.77 -5.63
CA LEU A 219 -15.43 4.77 -4.65
C LEU A 219 -15.41 6.19 -5.23
N VAL A 220 -14.35 6.53 -5.94
CA VAL A 220 -14.18 7.87 -6.54
C VAL A 220 -15.21 8.12 -7.65
N MET A 221 -15.49 7.12 -8.49
CA MET A 221 -16.47 7.26 -9.58
C MET A 221 -17.91 7.43 -9.09
N ALA A 222 -18.19 7.06 -7.85
CA ALA A 222 -19.47 7.37 -7.18
C ALA A 222 -19.52 8.79 -6.59
N GLY A 223 -18.38 9.50 -6.58
CA GLY A 223 -18.26 10.85 -6.02
C GLY A 223 -18.57 11.97 -7.02
N SER A 224 -18.23 13.21 -6.63
CA SER A 224 -18.40 14.42 -7.45
C SER A 224 -17.46 14.44 -8.67
N GLU A 225 -17.78 15.26 -9.66
CA GLU A 225 -16.92 15.46 -10.85
C GLU A 225 -15.54 16.01 -10.46
N SER A 226 -15.47 16.86 -9.43
CA SER A 226 -14.19 17.34 -8.90
C SER A 226 -13.34 16.21 -8.32
N THR A 227 -13.96 15.27 -7.59
CA THR A 227 -13.29 14.07 -7.05
C THR A 227 -12.74 13.19 -8.19
N LYS A 228 -13.54 12.99 -9.25
CA LYS A 228 -13.13 12.22 -10.43
C LYS A 228 -11.97 12.87 -11.17
N ALA A 229 -12.06 14.18 -11.43
CA ALA A 229 -11.01 14.95 -12.12
C ALA A 229 -9.70 14.94 -11.31
N TRP A 230 -9.78 15.17 -10.01
CA TRP A 230 -8.62 15.07 -9.13
C TRP A 230 -7.98 13.68 -9.17
N PHE A 231 -8.78 12.62 -9.02
CA PHE A 231 -8.26 11.24 -9.05
C PHE A 231 -7.57 10.92 -10.38
N ALA A 232 -8.18 11.33 -11.51
CA ALA A 232 -7.57 11.17 -12.82
C ALA A 232 -6.21 11.89 -12.90
N SER A 233 -6.09 13.08 -12.31
CA SER A 233 -4.84 13.85 -12.32
C SER A 233 -3.74 13.19 -11.51
N VAL A 234 -4.02 12.67 -10.31
CA VAL A 234 -3.01 12.07 -9.44
C VAL A 234 -2.60 10.65 -9.87
N THR A 235 -3.51 9.91 -10.50
CA THR A 235 -3.26 8.53 -10.97
C THR A 235 -2.85 8.44 -12.43
N SER A 236 -2.81 9.56 -13.16
CA SER A 236 -2.32 9.61 -14.55
C SER A 236 -0.92 9.00 -14.67
N PRO A 237 -0.62 8.25 -15.76
CA PRO A 237 0.71 7.67 -15.98
C PRO A 237 1.82 8.74 -16.09
N HIS A 238 1.45 9.99 -16.37
CA HIS A 238 2.35 11.14 -16.47
C HIS A 238 2.38 11.99 -15.20
N SER A 239 1.61 11.64 -14.17
CA SER A 239 1.58 12.41 -12.93
C SER A 239 2.91 12.35 -12.19
N ILE A 240 3.45 13.51 -11.86
CA ILE A 240 4.60 13.70 -10.96
C ILE A 240 4.17 14.33 -9.63
N GLY A 241 2.86 14.48 -9.42
CA GLY A 241 2.31 15.21 -8.28
C GLY A 241 2.74 14.70 -6.90
N ASN A 242 3.12 13.41 -6.79
CA ASN A 242 3.63 12.82 -5.55
C ASN A 242 5.16 12.84 -5.41
N ALA A 243 5.87 13.50 -6.32
CA ALA A 243 7.35 13.51 -6.27
C ALA A 243 7.87 14.12 -4.95
N PHE A 244 7.22 15.16 -4.44
CA PHE A 244 7.59 15.80 -3.17
C PHE A 244 7.49 14.82 -1.97
N MET A 245 6.58 13.86 -2.00
CA MET A 245 6.43 12.85 -0.94
C MET A 245 7.57 11.82 -0.93
N ARG A 246 8.36 11.74 -2.00
CA ARG A 246 9.46 10.79 -2.17
C ARG A 246 10.84 11.45 -2.10
N CYS A 247 10.90 12.76 -2.24
CA CYS A 247 12.17 13.50 -2.19
C CYS A 247 12.72 13.50 -0.77
N ILE A 248 13.97 13.06 -0.62
CA ILE A 248 14.71 13.21 0.63
C ILE A 248 15.08 14.69 0.76
N PRO A 249 14.78 15.36 1.90
CA PRO A 249 15.06 16.79 2.09
C PRO A 249 16.56 17.01 2.37
N SER A 250 17.39 16.67 1.40
CA SER A 250 18.86 16.73 1.55
C SER A 250 19.45 18.10 1.22
N TYR A 251 18.69 18.96 0.51
CA TYR A 251 19.08 20.34 0.18
C TYR A 251 17.84 21.20 -0.16
N PRO A 252 17.94 22.53 -0.09
CA PRO A 252 16.78 23.45 -0.17
C PRO A 252 15.88 23.25 -1.37
N ALA A 253 16.43 22.89 -2.53
CA ALA A 253 15.62 22.73 -3.76
C ALA A 253 14.63 21.54 -3.71
N VAL A 254 14.79 20.59 -2.80
CA VAL A 254 13.91 19.42 -2.63
C VAL A 254 13.24 19.38 -1.25
N THR A 255 13.46 20.41 -0.43
CA THR A 255 12.86 20.56 0.89
C THR A 255 11.68 21.51 0.81
N LEU A 256 10.49 21.06 1.17
CA LEU A 256 9.36 21.95 1.41
C LEU A 256 9.48 22.54 2.81
N GLU A 257 9.16 23.83 2.91
CA GLU A 257 9.05 24.47 4.22
C GLU A 257 8.05 23.68 5.10
N PRO A 258 8.38 23.39 6.39
CA PRO A 258 7.58 22.53 7.25
C PRO A 258 6.10 22.90 7.32
N ALA A 259 5.77 24.20 7.24
CA ALA A 259 4.39 24.68 7.25
C ALA A 259 3.59 24.30 5.98
N PHE A 260 4.26 24.16 4.83
CA PHE A 260 3.60 23.85 3.57
C PHE A 260 3.49 22.36 3.27
N TYR A 261 4.37 21.52 3.83
CA TYR A 261 4.34 20.09 3.55
C TYR A 261 3.01 19.43 3.96
N PRO A 262 2.46 19.67 5.17
CA PRO A 262 1.16 19.10 5.56
C PRO A 262 0.02 19.54 4.64
N VAL A 263 0.02 20.79 4.20
CA VAL A 263 -0.99 21.32 3.26
C VAL A 263 -0.90 20.60 1.92
N ALA A 264 0.29 20.51 1.33
CA ALA A 264 0.52 19.82 0.07
C ALA A 264 0.13 18.33 0.15
N ALA A 265 0.49 17.65 1.25
CA ALA A 265 0.17 16.25 1.47
C ALA A 265 -1.35 16.03 1.60
N ARG A 266 -2.06 16.91 2.35
CA ARG A 266 -3.53 16.84 2.46
C ARG A 266 -4.22 17.10 1.13
N MET A 267 -3.79 18.10 0.37
CA MET A 267 -4.32 18.36 -0.98
C MET A 267 -4.11 17.16 -1.90
N TYR A 268 -2.91 16.59 -1.87
CA TYR A 268 -2.60 15.41 -2.68
C TYR A 268 -3.46 14.21 -2.32
N LEU A 269 -3.70 13.96 -1.03
CA LEU A 269 -4.56 12.86 -0.54
C LEU A 269 -6.06 13.21 -0.55
N PHE A 270 -6.44 14.33 -1.14
CA PHE A 270 -7.81 14.82 -1.25
C PHE A 270 -8.51 15.00 0.11
N GLN A 271 -7.78 15.52 1.08
CA GLN A 271 -8.25 15.73 2.44
C GLN A 271 -8.64 17.17 2.70
N ASP A 272 -9.57 17.36 3.63
CA ASP A 272 -9.97 18.69 4.07
C ASP A 272 -8.77 19.45 4.65
N GLN A 273 -8.69 20.73 4.29
CA GLN A 273 -7.68 21.64 4.80
C GLN A 273 -8.21 22.29 6.10
N PRO A 274 -7.57 22.10 7.25
CA PRO A 274 -8.03 22.72 8.51
C PRO A 274 -8.14 24.24 8.40
N ALA A 275 -7.25 24.89 7.65
CA ALA A 275 -7.27 26.32 7.42
C ALA A 275 -8.49 26.81 6.60
N MET A 276 -9.21 25.92 5.92
CA MET A 276 -10.41 26.23 5.14
C MET A 276 -11.70 26.10 5.97
N HIS A 277 -11.63 25.52 7.16
CA HIS A 277 -12.80 25.35 8.00
C HIS A 277 -13.36 26.72 8.41
N GLY A 278 -14.66 26.92 8.16
CA GLY A 278 -15.34 28.17 8.45
C GLY A 278 -15.25 29.27 7.36
N LEU A 279 -14.45 29.04 6.31
CA LEU A 279 -14.45 29.93 5.16
C LEU A 279 -15.60 29.58 4.22
N THR A 280 -16.46 30.56 3.93
CA THR A 280 -17.62 30.37 3.05
C THR A 280 -17.32 30.80 1.61
N ALA A 281 -16.37 31.71 1.43
CA ALA A 281 -15.98 32.23 0.13
C ALA A 281 -14.49 32.55 0.05
N CYS A 282 -13.91 32.43 -1.13
CA CYS A 282 -12.54 32.84 -1.41
C CYS A 282 -12.40 34.36 -1.35
N ASN A 283 -11.44 34.87 -0.61
CA ASN A 283 -11.19 36.32 -0.47
C ASN A 283 -10.84 37.02 -1.78
N LYS A 284 -10.30 36.28 -2.79
CA LYS A 284 -9.92 36.85 -4.07
C LYS A 284 -11.01 36.79 -5.12
N CYS A 285 -11.68 35.64 -5.29
CA CYS A 285 -12.64 35.46 -6.39
C CYS A 285 -14.10 35.34 -5.92
N GLN A 286 -14.37 35.40 -4.60
CA GLN A 286 -15.69 35.32 -3.99
C GLN A 286 -16.47 34.02 -4.30
N ARG A 287 -15.84 33.02 -4.89
CA ARG A 287 -16.45 31.70 -5.09
C ARG A 287 -16.55 30.96 -3.75
N VAL A 288 -17.56 30.10 -3.66
CA VAL A 288 -17.71 29.20 -2.51
C VAL A 288 -16.42 28.39 -2.34
N THR A 289 -15.90 28.35 -1.14
CA THR A 289 -14.69 27.58 -0.84
C THR A 289 -15.03 26.12 -0.62
N ASP A 290 -14.31 25.25 -1.30
CA ASP A 290 -14.30 23.80 -1.00
C ASP A 290 -13.35 23.56 0.20
N PRO A 291 -13.74 22.77 1.22
CA PRO A 291 -12.87 22.40 2.34
C PRO A 291 -11.53 21.78 1.89
N LYS A 292 -11.51 21.14 0.71
CA LYS A 292 -10.31 20.55 0.11
C LYS A 292 -9.43 21.57 -0.62
N ALA A 293 -9.77 22.85 -0.56
CA ALA A 293 -9.09 23.94 -1.26
C ALA A 293 -9.03 23.79 -2.81
N MET A 294 -9.95 23.01 -3.38
CA MET A 294 -10.05 22.82 -4.82
C MET A 294 -10.93 23.94 -5.41
N HIS A 295 -10.30 24.90 -6.10
CA HIS A 295 -11.02 25.82 -6.97
C HIS A 295 -11.24 25.16 -8.33
N LEU A 296 -12.48 24.90 -8.66
CA LEU A 296 -12.90 24.50 -10.00
C LEU A 296 -13.17 25.71 -10.88
#